data_aa2c2a658c56a06bee4eb0a24d81d17a
#
_entry.id   aa2c2a658c56a06bee4eb0a24d81d17a
#
_cell.length_a   1.000
_cell.length_b   1.000
_cell.length_c   1.000
_cell.angle_alpha   90.00
_cell.angle_beta   90.00
_cell.angle_gamma   90.00
#
_symmetry.space_group_name_H-M   'P 1'
#
loop_
_entity.id
_entity.type
_entity.pdbx_description
1 polymer ?
#
loop_
_entity_poly.entity_id
_entity_poly.type
_entity_poly.pdbx_seq_one_letter_code
_entity_poly.pdbx_strand_id
1 'polypeptide(L)'
;VRDAHLTTTEVGILVAAYPAGVLLAAIPSMALVDRRGVRMTTVVGIGVLIASTLGFGWGTSPLLLDASRFVQGVGGAVAWAGALAWLTSTTPSARRGSVIGGAVGAALVGMVIGPSIGALASQVGRGPVFSALAIVLVVLLLAGPSSAPAPTPRRGSVQALVKLLRSRRGAMGNGLLLVIGTVGGTMWSLVPLLVAHRMGGAGVIAAILAVSYLLAALWNVFLGRFSDRFGRLLPTLVGLAIAAALLPVIPVLSPLYVLFMVSVAAQSVISSLWTPAAALVSDGAEGSAAGQAVGVATMNAAWAAGGASGPVLAAWLADAAGFPLPFALAGGLCAASAVVVLLAYRRSGEPKAAASTAPAVERR
;
A
#
# COMPACT_ATOMS: atom_id res chain seq x y z
N VAL A 1 -12.49 -18.81 2.02
CA VAL A 1 -12.88 -18.65 3.42
C VAL A 1 -13.96 -19.67 3.77
N ARG A 2 -15.05 -19.84 2.99
CA ARG A 2 -16.10 -20.84 3.29
C ARG A 2 -15.58 -22.29 3.20
N ASP A 3 -14.69 -22.58 2.27
CA ASP A 3 -14.20 -23.95 2.02
C ASP A 3 -13.08 -24.37 2.97
N ALA A 4 -12.46 -23.46 3.73
CA ALA A 4 -11.32 -23.75 4.59
C ALA A 4 -11.63 -23.62 6.10
N HIS A 5 -12.87 -23.28 6.50
CA HIS A 5 -13.29 -23.08 7.90
C HIS A 5 -12.30 -22.25 8.75
N LEU A 6 -11.70 -21.19 8.17
CA LEU A 6 -10.70 -20.37 8.83
C LEU A 6 -11.32 -19.54 9.96
N THR A 7 -10.65 -19.51 11.11
CA THR A 7 -10.95 -18.58 12.21
C THR A 7 -10.65 -17.14 11.81
N THR A 8 -11.15 -16.17 12.58
CA THR A 8 -10.86 -14.74 12.32
C THR A 8 -9.35 -14.47 12.35
N THR A 9 -8.64 -15.06 13.32
CA THR A 9 -7.17 -14.94 13.44
C THR A 9 -6.44 -15.52 12.24
N GLU A 10 -6.85 -16.70 11.73
CA GLU A 10 -6.25 -17.28 10.51
C GLU A 10 -6.45 -16.41 9.28
N VAL A 11 -7.61 -15.77 9.13
CA VAL A 11 -7.83 -14.76 8.08
C VAL A 11 -6.88 -13.57 8.25
N GLY A 12 -6.68 -13.10 9.48
CA GLY A 12 -5.72 -12.05 9.80
C GLY A 12 -4.29 -12.40 9.39
N ILE A 13 -3.85 -13.62 9.68
CA ILE A 13 -2.53 -14.14 9.30
C ILE A 13 -2.40 -14.21 7.77
N LEU A 14 -3.39 -14.75 7.08
CA LEU A 14 -3.41 -14.83 5.61
C LEU A 14 -3.30 -13.45 4.94
N VAL A 15 -3.99 -12.45 5.48
CA VAL A 15 -3.93 -11.07 4.97
C VAL A 15 -2.55 -10.45 5.27
N ALA A 16 -2.00 -10.69 6.44
CA ALA A 16 -0.70 -10.17 6.88
C ALA A 16 0.50 -10.80 6.14
N ALA A 17 0.36 -12.03 5.65
CA ALA A 17 1.44 -12.79 5.05
C ALA A 17 2.08 -12.06 3.84
N TYR A 18 1.28 -11.46 2.96
CA TYR A 18 1.80 -10.70 1.81
C TYR A 18 2.61 -9.46 2.23
N PRO A 19 2.12 -8.55 3.08
CA PRO A 19 2.92 -7.43 3.57
C PRO A 19 4.17 -7.87 4.35
N ALA A 20 4.10 -8.97 5.11
CA ALA A 20 5.27 -9.52 5.79
C ALA A 20 6.38 -9.93 4.80
N GLY A 21 5.99 -10.56 3.68
CA GLY A 21 6.92 -10.88 2.58
C GLY A 21 7.52 -9.63 1.94
N VAL A 22 6.70 -8.60 1.69
CA VAL A 22 7.18 -7.30 1.18
C VAL A 22 8.18 -6.65 2.14
N LEU A 23 7.89 -6.66 3.45
CA LEU A 23 8.76 -6.09 4.48
C LEU A 23 10.13 -6.79 4.50
N LEU A 24 10.14 -8.12 4.49
CA LEU A 24 11.39 -8.90 4.47
C LEU A 24 12.21 -8.63 3.22
N ALA A 25 11.56 -8.49 2.07
CA ALA A 25 12.23 -8.31 0.78
C ALA A 25 12.57 -6.84 0.44
N ALA A 26 12.08 -5.86 1.18
CA ALA A 26 12.21 -4.44 0.84
C ALA A 26 13.68 -4.00 0.63
N ILE A 27 14.56 -4.35 1.56
CA ILE A 27 16.00 -4.04 1.47
C ILE A 27 16.75 -5.03 0.55
N PRO A 28 16.57 -6.36 0.68
CA PRO A 28 17.23 -7.33 -0.18
C PRO A 28 16.93 -7.13 -1.68
N SER A 29 15.73 -6.69 -2.06
CA SER A 29 15.38 -6.45 -3.46
C SER A 29 16.24 -5.35 -4.11
N MET A 30 16.55 -4.28 -3.37
CA MET A 30 17.45 -3.24 -3.85
C MET A 30 18.87 -3.76 -4.04
N ALA A 31 19.39 -4.53 -3.07
CA ALA A 31 20.69 -5.15 -3.16
C ALA A 31 20.79 -6.16 -4.33
N LEU A 32 19.68 -6.82 -4.68
CA LEU A 32 19.62 -7.71 -5.81
C LEU A 32 19.72 -6.95 -7.14
N VAL A 33 19.07 -5.79 -7.28
CA VAL A 33 19.19 -4.88 -8.43
C VAL A 33 20.65 -4.46 -8.60
N ASP A 34 21.30 -4.04 -7.51
CA ASP A 34 22.70 -3.56 -7.55
C ASP A 34 23.70 -4.67 -7.90
N ARG A 35 23.46 -5.91 -7.45
CA ARG A 35 24.41 -7.04 -7.63
C ARG A 35 24.18 -7.83 -8.91
N ARG A 36 22.93 -8.07 -9.28
CA ARG A 36 22.56 -8.96 -10.38
C ARG A 36 21.95 -8.24 -11.59
N GLY A 37 21.73 -6.92 -11.44
CA GLY A 37 21.14 -6.08 -12.46
C GLY A 37 19.63 -6.18 -12.56
N VAL A 38 19.07 -5.27 -13.30
CA VAL A 38 17.60 -5.05 -13.46
C VAL A 38 16.90 -6.27 -14.04
N ARG A 39 17.44 -6.83 -15.15
CA ARG A 39 16.83 -7.97 -15.84
C ARG A 39 16.69 -9.18 -14.94
N MET A 40 17.79 -9.58 -14.29
CA MET A 40 17.79 -10.75 -13.40
C MET A 40 16.85 -10.56 -12.23
N THR A 41 16.82 -9.36 -11.63
CA THR A 41 15.91 -9.03 -10.53
C THR A 41 14.46 -9.15 -10.96
N THR A 42 14.10 -8.61 -12.14
CA THR A 42 12.74 -8.69 -12.67
C THR A 42 12.34 -10.14 -12.97
N VAL A 43 13.21 -10.92 -13.62
CA VAL A 43 12.97 -12.34 -13.94
C VAL A 43 12.76 -13.16 -12.65
N VAL A 44 13.63 -12.98 -11.65
CA VAL A 44 13.49 -13.67 -10.35
C VAL A 44 12.18 -13.27 -9.67
N GLY A 45 11.87 -11.96 -9.61
CA GLY A 45 10.64 -11.48 -8.98
C GLY A 45 9.38 -12.03 -9.62
N ILE A 46 9.30 -12.01 -10.97
CA ILE A 46 8.13 -12.55 -11.70
C ILE A 46 8.09 -14.08 -11.59
N GLY A 47 9.22 -14.78 -11.63
CA GLY A 47 9.28 -16.22 -11.43
C GLY A 47 8.76 -16.65 -10.05
N VAL A 48 9.15 -15.92 -9.00
CA VAL A 48 8.63 -16.11 -7.63
C VAL A 48 7.13 -15.83 -7.57
N LEU A 49 6.65 -14.78 -8.24
CA LEU A 49 5.21 -14.47 -8.34
C LEU A 49 4.43 -15.58 -9.04
N ILE A 50 4.94 -16.15 -10.12
CA ILE A 50 4.31 -17.27 -10.84
C ILE A 50 4.17 -18.46 -9.90
N ALA A 51 5.27 -18.90 -9.28
CA ALA A 51 5.28 -20.06 -8.41
C ALA A 51 4.32 -19.87 -7.20
N SER A 52 4.37 -18.71 -6.55
CA SER A 52 3.51 -18.42 -5.40
C SER A 52 2.04 -18.23 -5.79
N THR A 53 1.75 -17.71 -6.96
CA THR A 53 0.38 -17.57 -7.48
C THR A 53 -0.24 -18.95 -7.75
N LEU A 54 0.51 -19.88 -8.32
CA LEU A 54 0.07 -21.27 -8.50
C LEU A 54 -0.09 -21.98 -7.15
N GLY A 55 0.87 -21.80 -6.22
CA GLY A 55 0.79 -22.33 -4.87
C GLY A 55 -0.45 -21.86 -4.12
N PHE A 56 -0.82 -20.59 -4.26
CA PHE A 56 -2.05 -20.03 -3.67
C PHE A 56 -3.32 -20.57 -4.35
N GLY A 57 -3.30 -20.68 -5.68
CA GLY A 57 -4.45 -21.18 -6.45
C GLY A 57 -4.82 -22.62 -6.12
N TRP A 58 -3.81 -23.49 -5.97
CA TRP A 58 -3.98 -24.93 -5.76
C TRP A 58 -3.74 -25.37 -4.32
N GLY A 59 -3.36 -24.45 -3.43
CA GLY A 59 -3.11 -24.74 -2.02
C GLY A 59 -4.38 -25.20 -1.31
N THR A 60 -4.26 -26.31 -0.54
CA THR A 60 -5.37 -26.91 0.21
C THR A 60 -5.27 -26.70 1.71
N SER A 61 -4.06 -26.47 2.24
CA SER A 61 -3.85 -26.24 3.66
C SER A 61 -3.68 -24.73 3.98
N PRO A 62 -4.11 -24.26 5.17
CA PRO A 62 -3.89 -22.88 5.61
C PRO A 62 -2.41 -22.48 5.53
N LEU A 63 -1.50 -23.34 5.99
CA LEU A 63 -0.07 -23.07 5.97
C LEU A 63 0.47 -22.85 4.55
N LEU A 64 -0.02 -23.63 3.55
CA LEU A 64 0.41 -23.45 2.15
C LEU A 64 -0.14 -22.15 1.58
N LEU A 65 -1.35 -21.75 1.96
CA LEU A 65 -1.94 -20.47 1.56
C LEU A 65 -1.14 -19.29 2.13
N ASP A 66 -0.81 -19.33 3.42
CA ASP A 66 -0.03 -18.31 4.11
C ASP A 66 1.39 -18.22 3.54
N ALA A 67 2.06 -19.36 3.36
CA ALA A 67 3.38 -19.42 2.75
C ALA A 67 3.37 -18.88 1.32
N SER A 68 2.36 -19.24 0.52
CA SER A 68 2.21 -18.72 -0.84
C SER A 68 2.00 -17.21 -0.86
N ARG A 69 1.18 -16.66 0.03
CA ARG A 69 0.97 -15.21 0.18
C ARG A 69 2.24 -14.49 0.63
N PHE A 70 2.99 -15.07 1.57
CA PHE A 70 4.27 -14.51 2.01
C PHE A 70 5.29 -14.49 0.87
N VAL A 71 5.47 -15.60 0.17
CA VAL A 71 6.38 -15.69 -1.00
C VAL A 71 5.93 -14.77 -2.13
N GLN A 72 4.61 -14.59 -2.31
CA GLN A 72 4.05 -13.63 -3.28
C GLN A 72 4.43 -12.19 -2.92
N GLY A 73 4.44 -11.84 -1.62
CA GLY A 73 4.92 -10.54 -1.13
C GLY A 73 6.41 -10.33 -1.44
N VAL A 74 7.25 -11.35 -1.21
CA VAL A 74 8.67 -11.32 -1.58
C VAL A 74 8.84 -11.12 -3.09
N GLY A 75 8.16 -11.91 -3.91
CA GLY A 75 8.21 -11.81 -5.37
C GLY A 75 7.74 -10.44 -5.87
N GLY A 76 6.67 -9.92 -5.28
CA GLY A 76 6.13 -8.59 -5.60
C GLY A 76 7.12 -7.47 -5.32
N ALA A 77 7.78 -7.47 -4.16
CA ALA A 77 8.80 -6.48 -3.81
C ALA A 77 10.01 -6.54 -4.77
N VAL A 78 10.48 -7.76 -5.09
CA VAL A 78 11.60 -7.97 -6.01
C VAL A 78 11.24 -7.52 -7.44
N ALA A 79 10.06 -7.91 -7.95
CA ALA A 79 9.59 -7.52 -9.27
C ALA A 79 9.40 -6.00 -9.38
N TRP A 80 8.83 -5.36 -8.35
CA TRP A 80 8.63 -3.92 -8.29
C TRP A 80 9.96 -3.15 -8.31
N ALA A 81 10.95 -3.59 -7.49
CA ALA A 81 12.28 -2.99 -7.47
C ALA A 81 12.96 -3.09 -8.84
N GLY A 82 12.90 -4.25 -9.50
CA GLY A 82 13.43 -4.46 -10.84
C GLY A 82 12.73 -3.57 -11.89
N ALA A 83 11.40 -3.52 -11.87
CA ALA A 83 10.62 -2.72 -12.81
C ALA A 83 10.89 -1.21 -12.68
N LEU A 84 10.92 -0.68 -11.45
CA LEU A 84 11.24 0.74 -11.21
C LEU A 84 12.68 1.08 -11.61
N ALA A 85 13.63 0.19 -11.32
CA ALA A 85 15.02 0.38 -11.74
C ALA A 85 15.14 0.39 -13.27
N TRP A 86 14.41 -0.49 -13.97
CA TRP A 86 14.37 -0.51 -15.44
C TRP A 86 13.77 0.79 -16.00
N LEU A 87 12.59 1.17 -15.55
CA LEU A 87 11.91 2.39 -15.99
C LEU A 87 12.78 3.63 -15.80
N THR A 88 13.43 3.75 -14.64
CA THR A 88 14.29 4.91 -14.34
C THR A 88 15.62 4.92 -15.09
N SER A 89 16.18 3.74 -15.45
CA SER A 89 17.44 3.62 -16.20
C SER A 89 17.27 3.88 -17.69
N THR A 90 16.11 3.55 -18.25
CA THR A 90 15.79 3.72 -19.70
C THR A 90 15.15 5.06 -20.03
N THR A 91 14.74 5.85 -19.02
CA THR A 91 13.99 7.09 -19.21
C THR A 91 14.89 8.31 -18.93
N PRO A 92 14.91 9.31 -19.84
CA PRO A 92 15.59 10.60 -19.61
C PRO A 92 15.08 11.28 -18.33
N SER A 93 15.98 11.99 -17.61
CA SER A 93 15.67 12.61 -16.31
C SER A 93 14.41 13.49 -16.32
N ALA A 94 14.20 14.24 -17.41
CA ALA A 94 13.04 15.12 -17.58
C ALA A 94 11.67 14.40 -17.62
N ARG A 95 11.65 13.08 -17.97
CA ARG A 95 10.41 12.29 -18.10
C ARG A 95 10.25 11.22 -17.01
N ARG A 96 11.23 11.04 -16.10
CA ARG A 96 11.18 9.98 -15.07
C ARG A 96 9.95 10.08 -14.18
N GLY A 97 9.56 11.28 -13.79
CA GLY A 97 8.37 11.48 -12.95
C GLY A 97 7.08 10.99 -13.63
N SER A 98 6.91 11.30 -14.91
CA SER A 98 5.74 10.85 -15.70
C SER A 98 5.70 9.33 -15.83
N VAL A 99 6.84 8.68 -16.06
CA VAL A 99 6.91 7.22 -16.24
C VAL A 99 6.69 6.48 -14.92
N ILE A 100 7.26 6.98 -13.81
CA ILE A 100 6.98 6.45 -12.47
C ILE A 100 5.50 6.63 -12.12
N GLY A 101 4.92 7.81 -12.43
CA GLY A 101 3.49 8.06 -12.25
C GLY A 101 2.62 7.08 -13.04
N GLY A 102 3.01 6.75 -14.26
CA GLY A 102 2.35 5.72 -15.07
C GLY A 102 2.42 4.32 -14.44
N ALA A 103 3.57 3.93 -13.90
CA ALA A 103 3.73 2.64 -13.20
C ALA A 103 2.85 2.56 -11.93
N VAL A 104 2.80 3.64 -11.15
CA VAL A 104 1.90 3.74 -9.98
C VAL A 104 0.43 3.70 -10.41
N GLY A 105 0.08 4.39 -11.50
CA GLY A 105 -1.26 4.34 -12.08
C GLY A 105 -1.67 2.93 -12.50
N ALA A 106 -0.78 2.17 -13.14
CA ALA A 106 -1.01 0.76 -13.48
C ALA A 106 -1.21 -0.11 -12.23
N ALA A 107 -0.45 0.13 -11.15
CA ALA A 107 -0.63 -0.56 -9.89
C ALA A 107 -2.02 -0.27 -9.28
N LEU A 108 -2.49 0.96 -9.33
CA LEU A 108 -3.85 1.34 -8.88
C LEU A 108 -4.94 0.63 -9.68
N VAL A 109 -4.79 0.51 -11.01
CA VAL A 109 -5.71 -0.28 -11.85
C VAL A 109 -5.73 -1.74 -11.39
N GLY A 110 -4.58 -2.33 -11.09
CA GLY A 110 -4.47 -3.67 -10.52
C GLY A 110 -5.21 -3.81 -9.17
N MET A 111 -5.12 -2.81 -8.32
CA MET A 111 -5.85 -2.78 -7.02
C MET A 111 -7.37 -2.72 -7.21
N VAL A 112 -7.86 -2.03 -8.23
CA VAL A 112 -9.31 -1.97 -8.56
C VAL A 112 -9.80 -3.32 -9.11
N ILE A 113 -9.02 -3.96 -9.99
CA ILE A 113 -9.39 -5.23 -10.65
C ILE A 113 -9.21 -6.42 -9.70
N GLY A 114 -8.22 -6.40 -8.82
CA GLY A 114 -7.85 -7.52 -7.94
C GLY A 114 -9.03 -8.12 -7.16
N PRO A 115 -9.85 -7.33 -6.47
CA PRO A 115 -11.02 -7.83 -5.74
C PRO A 115 -12.04 -8.56 -6.64
N SER A 116 -12.23 -8.09 -7.87
CA SER A 116 -13.12 -8.72 -8.85
C SER A 116 -12.60 -10.10 -9.28
N ILE A 117 -11.28 -10.25 -9.42
CA ILE A 117 -10.63 -11.55 -9.66
C ILE A 117 -10.84 -12.47 -8.47
N GLY A 118 -10.76 -11.98 -7.24
CA GLY A 118 -11.08 -12.73 -6.03
C GLY A 118 -12.53 -13.21 -5.98
N ALA A 119 -13.48 -12.36 -6.37
CA ALA A 119 -14.88 -12.72 -6.47
C ALA A 119 -15.12 -13.79 -7.55
N LEU A 120 -14.47 -13.66 -8.72
CA LEU A 120 -14.51 -14.67 -9.78
C LEU A 120 -13.96 -16.02 -9.28
N ALA A 121 -12.83 -15.99 -8.57
CA ALA A 121 -12.22 -17.20 -8.00
C ALA A 121 -13.14 -17.90 -6.99
N SER A 122 -14.03 -17.17 -6.32
CA SER A 122 -15.02 -17.76 -5.42
C SER A 122 -16.17 -18.46 -6.14
N GLN A 123 -16.38 -18.19 -7.44
CA GLN A 123 -17.43 -18.78 -8.27
C GLN A 123 -16.91 -19.92 -9.13
N VAL A 124 -15.77 -19.73 -9.78
CA VAL A 124 -15.19 -20.66 -10.77
C VAL A 124 -14.17 -21.60 -10.12
N GLY A 125 -13.69 -21.25 -8.93
CA GLY A 125 -12.60 -21.96 -8.25
C GLY A 125 -11.29 -21.21 -8.32
N ARG A 126 -10.47 -21.35 -7.25
CA ARG A 126 -9.17 -20.67 -7.13
C ARG A 126 -8.16 -21.17 -8.17
N GLY A 127 -8.04 -22.47 -8.32
CA GLY A 127 -7.06 -23.08 -9.22
C GLY A 127 -7.08 -22.52 -10.64
N PRO A 128 -8.21 -22.59 -11.38
CA PRO A 128 -8.30 -22.07 -12.74
C PRO A 128 -7.99 -20.56 -12.84
N VAL A 129 -8.55 -19.75 -11.93
CA VAL A 129 -8.38 -18.29 -11.98
C VAL A 129 -6.93 -17.88 -11.71
N PHE A 130 -6.29 -18.47 -10.68
CA PHE A 130 -4.88 -18.15 -10.39
C PHE A 130 -3.92 -18.76 -11.40
N SER A 131 -4.28 -19.88 -12.07
CA SER A 131 -3.52 -20.40 -13.22
C SER A 131 -3.57 -19.43 -14.41
N ALA A 132 -4.72 -18.85 -14.69
CA ALA A 132 -4.84 -17.82 -15.74
C ALA A 132 -3.96 -16.59 -15.44
N LEU A 133 -3.93 -16.14 -14.17
CA LEU A 133 -3.02 -15.07 -13.74
C LEU A 133 -1.54 -15.46 -13.90
N ALA A 134 -1.19 -16.70 -13.56
CA ALA A 134 0.17 -17.19 -13.76
C ALA A 134 0.57 -17.20 -15.24
N ILE A 135 -0.34 -17.55 -16.16
CA ILE A 135 -0.11 -17.44 -17.60
C ILE A 135 0.16 -16.00 -18.03
N VAL A 136 -0.63 -15.03 -17.51
CA VAL A 136 -0.38 -13.59 -17.77
C VAL A 136 1.02 -13.20 -17.30
N LEU A 137 1.44 -13.65 -16.11
CA LEU A 137 2.79 -13.36 -15.60
C LEU A 137 3.88 -14.02 -16.48
N VAL A 138 3.66 -15.22 -17.00
CA VAL A 138 4.59 -15.86 -17.97
C VAL A 138 4.68 -15.04 -19.24
N VAL A 139 3.56 -14.59 -19.80
CA VAL A 139 3.57 -13.73 -21.00
C VAL A 139 4.34 -12.43 -20.73
N LEU A 140 4.11 -11.79 -19.57
CA LEU A 140 4.86 -10.59 -19.17
C LEU A 140 6.36 -10.87 -18.98
N LEU A 141 6.71 -12.05 -18.45
CA LEU A 141 8.10 -12.46 -18.31
C LEU A 141 8.80 -12.64 -19.67
N LEU A 142 8.11 -13.26 -20.63
CA LEU A 142 8.62 -13.47 -22.00
C LEU A 142 8.67 -12.17 -22.80
N ALA A 143 7.72 -11.25 -22.60
CA ALA A 143 7.70 -9.92 -23.20
C ALA A 143 8.63 -8.92 -22.52
N GLY A 144 9.23 -9.32 -21.40
CA GLY A 144 10.11 -8.45 -20.59
C GLY A 144 11.37 -7.99 -21.32
N PRO A 145 12.10 -7.03 -20.76
CA PRO A 145 13.22 -6.39 -21.43
C PRO A 145 14.32 -7.39 -21.81
N SER A 146 14.58 -7.52 -23.10
CA SER A 146 15.66 -8.36 -23.65
C SER A 146 17.05 -7.80 -23.35
N SER A 147 17.17 -6.47 -23.18
CA SER A 147 18.38 -5.76 -22.80
C SER A 147 18.03 -4.60 -21.88
N ALA A 148 18.66 -4.54 -20.72
CA ALA A 148 18.61 -3.38 -19.83
C ALA A 148 20.04 -2.87 -19.62
N PRO A 149 20.28 -1.55 -19.66
CA PRO A 149 21.57 -0.98 -19.32
C PRO A 149 21.98 -1.46 -17.92
N ALA A 150 23.28 -1.72 -17.71
CA ALA A 150 23.79 -2.03 -16.37
C ALA A 150 23.45 -0.86 -15.44
N PRO A 151 22.78 -1.10 -14.31
CA PRO A 151 22.50 -0.03 -13.39
C PRO A 151 23.83 0.51 -12.87
N THR A 152 23.98 1.84 -12.86
CA THR A 152 25.02 2.45 -12.03
C THR A 152 24.69 2.12 -10.58
N PRO A 153 25.61 1.45 -9.83
CA PRO A 153 25.36 1.07 -8.45
C PRO A 153 24.99 2.30 -7.62
N ARG A 154 23.73 2.43 -7.27
CA ARG A 154 23.25 3.45 -6.35
C ARG A 154 23.27 2.84 -4.95
N ARG A 155 24.44 2.78 -4.34
CA ARG A 155 24.55 2.35 -2.95
C ARG A 155 23.72 3.28 -2.08
N GLY A 156 22.50 2.84 -1.75
CA GLY A 156 21.74 3.44 -0.67
C GLY A 156 22.58 3.32 0.58
N SER A 157 23.17 4.43 1.05
CA SER A 157 24.04 4.36 2.22
C SER A 157 23.17 4.21 3.47
N VAL A 158 23.61 3.39 4.42
CA VAL A 158 23.02 3.32 5.77
C VAL A 158 22.91 4.73 6.38
N GLN A 159 23.85 5.60 6.05
CA GLN A 159 23.84 7.01 6.45
C GLN A 159 22.61 7.77 5.89
N ALA A 160 22.22 7.53 4.61
CA ALA A 160 21.04 8.15 4.03
C ALA A 160 19.76 7.64 4.72
N LEU A 161 19.71 6.35 5.06
CA LEU A 161 18.61 5.76 5.82
C LEU A 161 18.48 6.40 7.21
N VAL A 162 19.58 6.46 7.97
CA VAL A 162 19.59 7.06 9.31
C VAL A 162 19.24 8.55 9.25
N LYS A 163 19.78 9.28 8.27
CA LYS A 163 19.48 10.70 8.06
C LYS A 163 17.98 10.89 7.77
N LEU A 164 17.40 10.07 6.90
CA LEU A 164 15.98 10.14 6.56
C LEU A 164 15.09 9.86 7.77
N LEU A 165 15.35 8.76 8.49
CA LEU A 165 14.56 8.37 9.67
C LEU A 165 14.70 9.35 10.84
N ARG A 166 15.84 10.04 10.95
CA ARG A 166 16.04 11.13 11.93
C ARG A 166 15.48 12.46 11.45
N SER A 167 15.25 12.64 10.16
CA SER A 167 14.59 13.83 9.65
C SER A 167 13.12 13.82 10.11
N ARG A 168 12.63 14.95 10.58
CA ARG A 168 11.26 15.07 11.08
C ARG A 168 10.21 14.71 10.01
N ARG A 169 10.40 15.22 8.77
CA ARG A 169 9.49 14.95 7.66
C ARG A 169 9.53 13.46 7.27
N GLY A 170 10.71 12.87 7.19
CA GLY A 170 10.89 11.44 6.92
C GLY A 170 10.26 10.56 8.00
N ALA A 171 10.47 10.88 9.28
CA ALA A 171 9.88 10.15 10.41
C ALA A 171 8.35 10.26 10.42
N MET A 172 7.80 11.46 10.22
CA MET A 172 6.36 11.68 10.13
C MET A 172 5.73 10.93 8.96
N GLY A 173 6.30 11.03 7.75
CA GLY A 173 5.79 10.35 6.57
C GLY A 173 5.80 8.83 6.73
N ASN A 174 6.92 8.24 7.22
CA ASN A 174 7.00 6.81 7.48
C ASN A 174 6.05 6.38 8.62
N GLY A 175 5.90 7.19 9.67
CA GLY A 175 4.92 6.94 10.74
C GLY A 175 3.49 6.91 10.22
N LEU A 176 3.11 7.85 9.36
CA LEU A 176 1.79 7.85 8.70
C LEU A 176 1.60 6.62 7.82
N LEU A 177 2.62 6.20 7.05
CA LEU A 177 2.54 4.99 6.22
C LEU A 177 2.37 3.73 7.07
N LEU A 178 3.02 3.65 8.22
CA LEU A 178 2.81 2.59 9.20
C LEU A 178 1.34 2.56 9.67
N VAL A 179 0.78 3.71 10.03
CA VAL A 179 -0.63 3.83 10.44
C VAL A 179 -1.58 3.44 9.30
N ILE A 180 -1.33 3.91 8.07
CA ILE A 180 -2.10 3.55 6.88
C ILE A 180 -2.06 2.04 6.65
N GLY A 181 -0.89 1.42 6.77
CA GLY A 181 -0.74 -0.04 6.67
C GLY A 181 -1.52 -0.78 7.75
N THR A 182 -1.41 -0.35 9.00
CA THR A 182 -2.10 -0.97 10.15
C THR A 182 -3.61 -0.87 10.02
N VAL A 183 -4.14 0.32 9.76
CA VAL A 183 -5.59 0.56 9.63
C VAL A 183 -6.15 -0.07 8.36
N GLY A 184 -5.44 0.06 7.23
CA GLY A 184 -5.80 -0.61 5.97
C GLY A 184 -5.83 -2.13 6.13
N GLY A 185 -4.82 -2.70 6.79
CA GLY A 185 -4.75 -4.12 7.10
C GLY A 185 -5.90 -4.60 7.99
N THR A 186 -6.28 -3.82 9.01
CA THR A 186 -7.48 -4.06 9.83
C THR A 186 -8.74 -4.12 8.96
N MET A 187 -8.91 -3.16 8.05
CA MET A 187 -10.06 -3.14 7.16
C MET A 187 -10.05 -4.31 6.16
N TRP A 188 -8.89 -4.66 5.60
CA TRP A 188 -8.75 -5.77 4.65
C TRP A 188 -9.06 -7.13 5.28
N SER A 189 -8.80 -7.30 6.57
CA SER A 189 -9.12 -8.55 7.29
C SER A 189 -10.56 -8.57 7.81
N LEU A 190 -11.02 -7.51 8.48
CA LEU A 190 -12.27 -7.53 9.24
C LEU A 190 -13.51 -7.11 8.44
N VAL A 191 -13.40 -6.18 7.46
CA VAL A 191 -14.57 -5.79 6.65
C VAL A 191 -15.14 -6.95 5.84
N PRO A 192 -14.34 -7.80 5.17
CA PRO A 192 -14.86 -9.00 4.50
C PRO A 192 -15.59 -9.95 5.45
N LEU A 193 -15.09 -10.12 6.67
CA LEU A 193 -15.73 -10.96 7.69
C LEU A 193 -17.07 -10.37 8.16
N LEU A 194 -17.11 -9.05 8.43
CA LEU A 194 -18.36 -8.35 8.77
C LEU A 194 -19.40 -8.47 7.66
N VAL A 195 -19.01 -8.29 6.38
CA VAL A 195 -19.91 -8.45 5.24
C VAL A 195 -20.43 -9.89 5.17
N ALA A 196 -19.56 -10.89 5.39
CA ALA A 196 -19.96 -12.29 5.40
C ALA A 196 -20.95 -12.59 6.55
N HIS A 197 -20.74 -12.04 7.74
CA HIS A 197 -21.65 -12.13 8.89
C HIS A 197 -23.02 -11.48 8.63
N ARG A 198 -23.08 -10.45 7.79
CA ARG A 198 -24.32 -9.76 7.37
C ARG A 198 -24.94 -10.40 6.12
N MET A 199 -24.59 -11.65 5.81
CA MET A 199 -25.06 -12.41 4.65
C MET A 199 -24.70 -11.76 3.30
N GLY A 200 -23.67 -10.91 3.27
CA GLY A 200 -23.12 -10.36 2.03
C GLY A 200 -22.26 -11.38 1.29
N GLY A 201 -22.38 -11.41 -0.04
CA GLY A 201 -21.60 -12.29 -0.89
C GLY A 201 -20.21 -11.72 -1.25
N ALA A 202 -19.37 -12.56 -1.87
CA ALA A 202 -18.04 -12.16 -2.36
C ALA A 202 -18.09 -10.96 -3.32
N GLY A 203 -19.17 -10.82 -4.09
CA GLY A 203 -19.39 -9.67 -4.96
C GLY A 203 -19.51 -8.34 -4.21
N VAL A 204 -20.15 -8.32 -3.03
CA VAL A 204 -20.27 -7.13 -2.18
C VAL A 204 -18.89 -6.75 -1.63
N ILE A 205 -18.09 -7.73 -1.18
CA ILE A 205 -16.72 -7.51 -0.70
C ILE A 205 -15.86 -6.94 -1.83
N ALA A 206 -15.93 -7.54 -3.02
CA ALA A 206 -15.20 -7.07 -4.19
C ALA A 206 -15.61 -5.64 -4.58
N ALA A 207 -16.90 -5.33 -4.55
CA ALA A 207 -17.43 -3.99 -4.85
C ALA A 207 -16.93 -2.94 -3.83
N ILE A 208 -16.96 -3.25 -2.52
CA ILE A 208 -16.43 -2.35 -1.48
C ILE A 208 -14.97 -1.99 -1.81
N LEU A 209 -14.13 -2.99 -2.05
CA LEU A 209 -12.70 -2.76 -2.30
C LEU A 209 -12.45 -2.06 -3.63
N ALA A 210 -13.09 -2.50 -4.72
CA ALA A 210 -12.90 -1.92 -6.05
C ALA A 210 -13.36 -0.45 -6.10
N VAL A 211 -14.55 -0.14 -5.56
CA VAL A 211 -15.07 1.24 -5.49
C VAL A 211 -14.20 2.10 -4.58
N SER A 212 -13.73 1.56 -3.45
CA SER A 212 -12.83 2.27 -2.53
C SER A 212 -11.53 2.67 -3.22
N TYR A 213 -10.90 1.74 -3.94
CA TYR A 213 -9.64 2.03 -4.66
C TYR A 213 -9.84 2.97 -5.84
N LEU A 214 -10.97 2.87 -6.55
CA LEU A 214 -11.32 3.79 -7.63
C LEU A 214 -11.49 5.22 -7.08
N LEU A 215 -12.26 5.38 -6.01
CA LEU A 215 -12.45 6.68 -5.35
C LEU A 215 -11.13 7.21 -4.78
N ALA A 216 -10.31 6.37 -4.16
CA ALA A 216 -9.00 6.76 -3.67
C ALA A 216 -8.08 7.23 -4.81
N ALA A 217 -8.09 6.55 -5.96
CA ALA A 217 -7.30 6.94 -7.13
C ALA A 217 -7.71 8.31 -7.66
N LEU A 218 -9.02 8.55 -7.80
CA LEU A 218 -9.56 9.85 -8.22
C LEU A 218 -9.23 10.95 -7.20
N TRP A 219 -9.40 10.64 -5.93
CA TRP A 219 -9.15 11.56 -4.83
C TRP A 219 -7.67 11.89 -4.66
N ASN A 220 -6.76 10.94 -4.90
CA ASN A 220 -5.32 11.16 -4.84
C ASN A 220 -4.83 12.20 -5.87
N VAL A 221 -5.44 12.25 -7.07
CA VAL A 221 -5.12 13.29 -8.07
C VAL A 221 -5.51 14.69 -7.57
N PHE A 222 -6.68 14.80 -6.93
CA PHE A 222 -7.12 16.04 -6.32
C PHE A 222 -6.28 16.43 -5.11
N LEU A 223 -6.05 15.48 -4.20
CA LEU A 223 -5.25 15.71 -2.98
C LEU A 223 -3.81 16.07 -3.27
N GLY A 224 -3.21 15.55 -4.34
CA GLY A 224 -1.87 15.96 -4.78
C GLY A 224 -1.82 17.46 -5.05
N ARG A 225 -2.69 17.95 -5.92
CA ARG A 225 -2.79 19.39 -6.26
C ARG A 225 -3.17 20.25 -5.05
N PHE A 226 -4.08 19.78 -4.23
CA PHE A 226 -4.52 20.48 -3.02
C PHE A 226 -3.37 20.56 -1.99
N SER A 227 -2.67 19.46 -1.78
CA SER A 227 -1.51 19.38 -0.87
C SER A 227 -0.35 20.27 -1.33
N ASP A 228 -0.13 20.40 -2.64
CA ASP A 228 0.91 21.28 -3.19
C ASP A 228 0.56 22.76 -3.00
N ARG A 229 -0.74 23.12 -3.07
CA ARG A 229 -1.21 24.50 -2.93
C ARG A 229 -1.38 24.94 -1.47
N PHE A 230 -1.91 24.08 -0.61
CA PHE A 230 -2.30 24.42 0.77
C PHE A 230 -1.41 23.75 1.83
N GLY A 231 -0.37 23.02 1.41
CA GLY A 231 0.54 22.29 2.31
C GLY A 231 0.04 20.91 2.69
N ARG A 232 0.93 20.10 3.25
CA ARG A 232 0.71 18.68 3.59
C ARG A 232 -0.16 18.47 4.82
N LEU A 233 -0.22 19.46 5.72
CA LEU A 233 -0.85 19.34 7.04
C LEU A 233 -2.36 19.16 6.97
N LEU A 234 -3.05 20.07 6.28
CA LEU A 234 -4.51 20.11 6.26
C LEU A 234 -5.13 18.82 5.70
N PRO A 235 -4.74 18.31 4.51
CA PRO A 235 -5.31 17.07 3.99
C PRO A 235 -5.02 15.87 4.89
N THR A 236 -3.85 15.83 5.55
CA THR A 236 -3.50 14.76 6.49
C THR A 236 -4.39 14.78 7.72
N LEU A 237 -4.58 15.94 8.35
CA LEU A 237 -5.42 16.07 9.55
C LEU A 237 -6.89 15.78 9.26
N VAL A 238 -7.43 16.30 8.15
CA VAL A 238 -8.82 16.05 7.74
C VAL A 238 -9.04 14.57 7.46
N GLY A 239 -8.14 13.93 6.71
CA GLY A 239 -8.25 12.49 6.42
C GLY A 239 -8.19 11.63 7.70
N LEU A 240 -7.24 11.91 8.61
CA LEU A 240 -7.14 11.21 9.89
C LEU A 240 -8.37 11.42 10.77
N ALA A 241 -8.93 12.64 10.81
CA ALA A 241 -10.13 12.94 11.59
C ALA A 241 -11.37 12.21 11.04
N ILE A 242 -11.55 12.19 9.71
CA ILE A 242 -12.63 11.43 9.07
C ILE A 242 -12.47 9.94 9.34
N ALA A 243 -11.27 9.37 9.19
CA ALA A 243 -11.01 7.97 9.49
C ALA A 243 -11.29 7.64 10.97
N ALA A 244 -10.85 8.50 11.90
CA ALA A 244 -11.11 8.34 13.33
C ALA A 244 -12.60 8.31 13.66
N ALA A 245 -13.41 9.09 12.95
CA ALA A 245 -14.87 9.13 13.15
C ALA A 245 -15.58 7.92 12.50
N LEU A 246 -15.16 7.50 11.30
CA LEU A 246 -15.86 6.45 10.55
C LEU A 246 -15.55 5.04 11.06
N LEU A 247 -14.29 4.76 11.44
CA LEU A 247 -13.86 3.41 11.78
C LEU A 247 -14.66 2.79 12.95
N PRO A 248 -14.88 3.46 14.10
CA PRO A 248 -15.62 2.89 15.21
C PRO A 248 -17.09 2.59 14.90
N VAL A 249 -17.65 3.24 13.87
CA VAL A 249 -19.06 3.10 13.49
C VAL A 249 -19.28 1.84 12.64
N ILE A 250 -18.27 1.41 11.85
CA ILE A 250 -18.39 0.28 10.90
C ILE A 250 -19.01 -0.99 11.55
N PRO A 251 -18.52 -1.51 12.69
CA PRO A 251 -19.00 -2.78 13.24
C PRO A 251 -20.43 -2.74 13.79
N VAL A 252 -20.95 -1.56 14.13
CA VAL A 252 -22.31 -1.41 14.70
C VAL A 252 -23.37 -1.19 13.63
N LEU A 253 -22.99 -1.00 12.37
CA LEU A 253 -23.93 -0.80 11.27
C LEU A 253 -24.67 -2.10 10.92
N SER A 254 -26.00 -2.09 11.01
CA SER A 254 -26.83 -3.25 10.71
C SER A 254 -27.22 -3.38 9.24
N PRO A 255 -27.66 -2.31 8.53
CA PRO A 255 -28.00 -2.43 7.12
C PRO A 255 -26.76 -2.61 6.24
N LEU A 256 -26.75 -3.65 5.38
CA LEU A 256 -25.62 -3.98 4.51
C LEU A 256 -25.22 -2.81 3.59
N TYR A 257 -26.18 -2.04 3.08
CA TYR A 257 -25.90 -0.89 2.22
C TYR A 257 -25.20 0.25 2.98
N VAL A 258 -25.53 0.47 4.26
CA VAL A 258 -24.85 1.49 5.09
C VAL A 258 -23.43 1.02 5.43
N LEU A 259 -23.28 -0.25 5.80
CA LEU A 259 -21.96 -0.87 6.00
C LEU A 259 -21.10 -0.72 4.73
N PHE A 260 -21.68 -0.96 3.53
CA PHE A 260 -21.01 -0.75 2.25
C PHE A 260 -20.52 0.69 2.11
N MET A 261 -21.43 1.68 2.23
CA MET A 261 -21.11 3.10 2.03
C MET A 261 -20.03 3.61 2.99
N VAL A 262 -20.16 3.28 4.28
CA VAL A 262 -19.20 3.73 5.32
C VAL A 262 -17.86 3.03 5.15
N SER A 263 -17.83 1.73 4.82
CA SER A 263 -16.58 1.01 4.54
C SER A 263 -15.86 1.56 3.32
N VAL A 264 -16.59 1.87 2.24
CA VAL A 264 -16.04 2.51 1.03
C VAL A 264 -15.45 3.88 1.38
N ALA A 265 -16.17 4.71 2.13
CA ALA A 265 -15.70 6.03 2.54
C ALA A 265 -14.43 5.94 3.40
N ALA A 266 -14.43 5.09 4.44
CA ALA A 266 -13.28 4.91 5.33
C ALA A 266 -12.05 4.39 4.58
N GLN A 267 -12.21 3.34 3.75
CA GLN A 267 -11.10 2.77 2.98
C GLN A 267 -10.55 3.76 1.97
N SER A 268 -11.40 4.55 1.28
CA SER A 268 -10.97 5.58 0.33
C SER A 268 -10.16 6.66 1.01
N VAL A 269 -10.61 7.13 2.18
CA VAL A 269 -9.90 8.14 2.98
C VAL A 269 -8.53 7.61 3.43
N ILE A 270 -8.47 6.41 4.01
CA ILE A 270 -7.20 5.81 4.46
C ILE A 270 -6.23 5.65 3.29
N SER A 271 -6.70 5.13 2.15
CA SER A 271 -5.85 4.95 0.96
C SER A 271 -5.35 6.28 0.39
N SER A 272 -6.13 7.35 0.50
CA SER A 272 -5.75 8.69 -0.01
C SER A 272 -4.70 9.39 0.85
N LEU A 273 -4.55 9.01 2.12
CA LEU A 273 -3.48 9.52 2.99
C LEU A 273 -2.07 9.10 2.53
N TRP A 274 -1.97 8.13 1.62
CA TRP A 274 -0.70 7.75 1.01
C TRP A 274 0.00 8.94 0.35
N THR A 275 -0.74 9.77 -0.38
CA THR A 275 -0.18 10.91 -1.13
C THR A 275 0.56 11.91 -0.23
N PRO A 276 -0.05 12.49 0.83
CA PRO A 276 0.66 13.40 1.70
C PRO A 276 1.76 12.72 2.53
N ALA A 277 1.58 11.45 2.91
CA ALA A 277 2.61 10.70 3.64
C ALA A 277 3.86 10.45 2.79
N ALA A 278 3.69 10.00 1.54
CA ALA A 278 4.78 9.80 0.59
C ALA A 278 5.50 11.12 0.26
N ALA A 279 4.75 12.22 0.11
CA ALA A 279 5.35 13.52 -0.10
C ALA A 279 6.23 13.96 1.07
N LEU A 280 5.82 13.73 2.33
CA LEU A 280 6.64 14.02 3.51
C LEU A 280 7.94 13.21 3.53
N VAL A 281 7.91 11.92 3.15
CA VAL A 281 9.13 11.11 3.04
C VAL A 281 10.03 11.63 1.94
N SER A 282 9.47 11.98 0.76
CA SER A 282 10.24 12.55 -0.35
C SER A 282 10.88 13.88 0.02
N ASP A 283 10.15 14.77 0.70
CA ASP A 283 10.68 16.04 1.21
C ASP A 283 11.81 15.80 2.25
N GLY A 284 11.71 14.76 3.06
CA GLY A 284 12.77 14.34 4.01
C GLY A 284 14.00 13.70 3.36
N ALA A 285 13.82 13.17 2.14
CA ALA A 285 14.85 12.50 1.36
C ALA A 285 15.59 13.46 0.38
N GLU A 286 15.26 14.75 0.39
CA GLU A 286 15.83 15.74 -0.53
C GLU A 286 17.37 15.84 -0.43
N GLY A 287 18.00 16.06 -1.58
CA GLY A 287 19.42 16.34 -1.72
C GLY A 287 20.26 15.28 -2.43
N SER A 288 19.76 14.05 -2.67
CA SER A 288 20.49 13.05 -3.46
C SER A 288 19.57 11.99 -4.09
N ALA A 289 20.00 11.46 -5.25
CA ALA A 289 19.31 10.32 -5.89
C ALA A 289 19.33 9.05 -5.00
N ALA A 290 20.37 8.88 -4.18
CA ALA A 290 20.45 7.80 -3.18
C ALA A 290 19.42 8.00 -2.07
N GLY A 291 19.16 9.24 -1.62
CA GLY A 291 18.12 9.56 -0.63
C GLY A 291 16.73 9.22 -1.12
N GLN A 292 16.39 9.54 -2.37
CA GLN A 292 15.08 9.21 -2.95
C GLN A 292 14.85 7.70 -3.06
N ALA A 293 15.84 6.92 -3.46
CA ALA A 293 15.74 5.46 -3.49
C ALA A 293 15.51 4.87 -2.09
N VAL A 294 16.23 5.38 -1.07
CA VAL A 294 16.04 5.02 0.34
C VAL A 294 14.63 5.43 0.80
N GLY A 295 14.14 6.61 0.38
CA GLY A 295 12.80 7.08 0.67
C GLY A 295 11.73 6.08 0.22
N VAL A 296 11.78 5.65 -1.04
CA VAL A 296 10.83 4.66 -1.57
C VAL A 296 10.90 3.33 -0.80
N ALA A 297 12.12 2.86 -0.47
CA ALA A 297 12.26 1.63 0.29
C ALA A 297 11.68 1.72 1.70
N THR A 298 11.89 2.85 2.40
CA THR A 298 11.33 3.06 3.75
C THR A 298 9.82 3.23 3.73
N MET A 299 9.26 3.90 2.71
CA MET A 299 7.80 3.98 2.52
C MET A 299 7.17 2.59 2.45
N ASN A 300 7.71 1.73 1.57
CA ASN A 300 7.22 0.36 1.40
C ASN A 300 7.40 -0.46 2.68
N ALA A 301 8.55 -0.33 3.36
CA ALA A 301 8.81 -1.05 4.60
C ALA A 301 7.87 -0.60 5.73
N ALA A 302 7.64 0.70 5.90
CA ALA A 302 6.74 1.24 6.93
C ALA A 302 5.29 0.80 6.69
N TRP A 303 4.80 0.92 5.46
CA TRP A 303 3.48 0.43 5.09
C TRP A 303 3.35 -1.08 5.28
N ALA A 304 4.34 -1.84 4.85
CA ALA A 304 4.34 -3.29 4.98
C ALA A 304 4.40 -3.76 6.43
N ALA A 305 5.14 -3.07 7.30
CA ALA A 305 5.17 -3.35 8.73
C ALA A 305 3.78 -3.17 9.37
N GLY A 306 3.08 -2.07 9.03
CA GLY A 306 1.70 -1.85 9.44
C GLY A 306 0.73 -2.89 8.86
N GLY A 307 0.86 -3.17 7.55
CA GLY A 307 0.05 -4.15 6.85
C GLY A 307 0.26 -5.59 7.31
N ALA A 308 1.42 -5.90 7.89
CA ALA A 308 1.69 -7.21 8.50
C ALA A 308 1.15 -7.32 9.95
N SER A 309 1.31 -6.26 10.75
CA SER A 309 0.87 -6.27 12.14
C SER A 309 -0.63 -6.00 12.31
N GLY A 310 -1.19 -5.08 11.54
CA GLY A 310 -2.59 -4.66 11.66
C GLY A 310 -3.61 -5.78 11.55
N PRO A 311 -3.60 -6.60 10.49
CA PRO A 311 -4.56 -7.69 10.32
C PRO A 311 -4.52 -8.73 11.44
N VAL A 312 -3.32 -9.11 11.88
CA VAL A 312 -3.15 -10.11 12.95
C VAL A 312 -3.67 -9.60 14.28
N LEU A 313 -3.24 -8.38 14.67
CA LEU A 313 -3.69 -7.77 15.91
C LEU A 313 -5.21 -7.52 15.90
N ALA A 314 -5.74 -7.02 14.81
CA ALA A 314 -7.17 -6.74 14.69
C ALA A 314 -8.00 -8.02 14.73
N ALA A 315 -7.58 -9.07 14.06
CA ALA A 315 -8.27 -10.35 14.04
C ALA A 315 -8.23 -11.03 15.41
N TRP A 316 -7.08 -11.03 16.08
CA TRP A 316 -6.94 -11.52 17.44
C TRP A 316 -7.83 -10.78 18.44
N LEU A 317 -7.86 -9.44 18.35
CA LEU A 317 -8.75 -8.61 19.19
C LEU A 317 -10.23 -8.88 18.89
N ALA A 318 -10.58 -9.13 17.62
CA ALA A 318 -11.95 -9.46 17.23
C ALA A 318 -12.39 -10.81 17.79
N ASP A 319 -11.51 -11.82 17.81
CA ASP A 319 -11.79 -13.11 18.44
C ASP A 319 -11.92 -12.99 19.97
N ALA A 320 -11.09 -12.15 20.61
CA ALA A 320 -11.07 -11.97 22.07
C ALA A 320 -12.22 -11.10 22.60
N ALA A 321 -12.60 -10.02 21.91
CA ALA A 321 -13.52 -9.00 22.43
C ALA A 321 -14.56 -8.50 21.39
N GLY A 322 -14.67 -9.19 20.24
CA GLY A 322 -15.59 -8.84 19.18
C GLY A 322 -15.09 -7.71 18.26
N PHE A 323 -15.78 -7.54 17.13
CA PHE A 323 -15.42 -6.57 16.08
C PHE A 323 -15.34 -5.09 16.54
N PRO A 324 -16.15 -4.59 17.51
CA PRO A 324 -16.09 -3.17 17.88
C PRO A 324 -14.72 -2.72 18.39
N LEU A 325 -14.02 -3.55 19.17
CA LEU A 325 -12.74 -3.17 19.78
C LEU A 325 -11.64 -2.85 18.76
N PRO A 326 -11.30 -3.71 17.78
CA PRO A 326 -10.24 -3.39 16.83
C PRO A 326 -10.56 -2.17 15.96
N PHE A 327 -11.81 -1.94 15.60
CA PHE A 327 -12.21 -0.74 14.86
C PHE A 327 -12.11 0.54 15.71
N ALA A 328 -12.49 0.47 17.00
CA ALA A 328 -12.33 1.59 17.94
C ALA A 328 -10.85 1.93 18.14
N LEU A 329 -9.97 0.92 18.31
CA LEU A 329 -8.53 1.12 18.42
C LEU A 329 -7.91 1.70 17.14
N ALA A 330 -8.36 1.24 15.96
CA ALA A 330 -7.93 1.80 14.68
C ALA A 330 -8.35 3.28 14.54
N GLY A 331 -9.57 3.64 14.95
CA GLY A 331 -10.03 5.02 15.02
C GLY A 331 -9.22 5.86 16.02
N GLY A 332 -8.95 5.32 17.20
CA GLY A 332 -8.09 5.92 18.22
C GLY A 332 -6.67 6.16 17.73
N LEU A 333 -6.11 5.21 16.99
CA LEU A 333 -4.78 5.35 16.35
C LEU A 333 -4.76 6.49 15.33
N CYS A 334 -5.82 6.65 14.52
CA CYS A 334 -5.95 7.78 13.61
C CYS A 334 -6.05 9.11 14.36
N ALA A 335 -6.85 9.18 15.44
CA ALA A 335 -6.98 10.37 16.27
C ALA A 335 -5.65 10.75 16.94
N ALA A 336 -4.97 9.79 17.55
CA ALA A 336 -3.65 9.99 18.16
C ALA A 336 -2.61 10.47 17.12
N SER A 337 -2.63 9.87 15.92
CA SER A 337 -1.76 10.29 14.81
C SER A 337 -2.04 11.72 14.37
N ALA A 338 -3.30 12.15 14.32
CA ALA A 338 -3.67 13.52 14.00
C ALA A 338 -3.12 14.51 15.06
N VAL A 339 -3.19 14.17 16.34
CA VAL A 339 -2.62 14.98 17.42
C VAL A 339 -1.10 15.06 17.30
N VAL A 340 -0.41 13.93 17.07
CA VAL A 340 1.05 13.89 16.88
C VAL A 340 1.48 14.75 15.70
N VAL A 341 0.80 14.63 14.56
CA VAL A 341 1.08 15.44 13.35
C VAL A 341 0.88 16.93 13.65
N LEU A 342 -0.22 17.31 14.30
CA LEU A 342 -0.51 18.68 14.67
C LEU A 342 0.55 19.28 15.60
N LEU A 343 0.92 18.57 16.67
CA LEU A 343 1.95 18.99 17.61
C LEU A 343 3.31 19.09 16.95
N ALA A 344 3.60 18.12 16.10
CA ALA A 344 4.81 18.12 15.30
C ALA A 344 4.87 19.39 14.41
N TYR A 345 3.83 19.78 13.73
CA TYR A 345 3.79 20.98 12.90
C TYR A 345 3.90 22.27 13.70
N ARG A 346 3.19 22.38 14.84
CA ARG A 346 3.28 23.58 15.71
C ARG A 346 4.69 23.86 16.23
N ARG A 347 5.46 22.82 16.50
CA ARG A 347 6.87 22.96 16.94
C ARG A 347 7.84 23.38 15.83
N SER A 348 7.42 23.31 14.54
CA SER A 348 8.31 23.66 13.41
C SER A 348 8.41 25.16 13.17
N GLY A 349 7.48 25.98 13.70
CA GLY A 349 7.46 27.41 13.39
C GLY A 349 7.36 27.71 11.88
N GLU A 350 6.97 26.75 11.02
CA GLU A 350 6.83 27.00 9.58
C GLU A 350 5.77 28.09 9.37
N PRO A 351 6.13 29.23 8.73
CA PRO A 351 5.16 30.27 8.42
C PRO A 351 4.06 29.66 7.54
N LYS A 352 2.81 30.02 7.83
CA LYS A 352 1.69 29.80 6.89
C LYS A 352 2.20 30.13 5.50
N ALA A 353 2.08 29.19 4.54
CA ALA A 353 2.50 29.37 3.16
C ALA A 353 2.12 30.79 2.73
N ALA A 354 3.11 31.66 2.58
CA ALA A 354 2.92 32.95 1.98
C ALA A 354 2.33 32.65 0.60
N ALA A 355 1.14 33.16 0.35
CA ALA A 355 0.52 33.11 -0.96
C ALA A 355 1.61 33.55 -1.95
N SER A 356 2.01 32.63 -2.84
CA SER A 356 2.97 32.89 -3.88
C SER A 356 2.50 34.14 -4.62
N THR A 357 3.13 35.28 -4.35
CA THR A 357 3.06 36.45 -5.20
C THR A 357 3.58 35.99 -6.55
N ALA A 358 2.66 35.86 -7.50
CA ALA A 358 3.00 35.62 -8.89
C ALA A 358 4.05 36.69 -9.29
N PRO A 359 5.15 36.32 -9.98
CA PRO A 359 6.05 37.34 -10.50
C PRO A 359 5.26 38.19 -11.46
N ALA A 360 5.29 39.50 -11.24
CA ALA A 360 4.74 40.49 -12.14
C ALA A 360 5.35 40.28 -13.53
N VAL A 361 4.50 39.90 -14.48
CA VAL A 361 4.87 39.91 -15.90
C VAL A 361 5.16 41.36 -16.27
N GLU A 362 6.42 41.75 -16.33
CA GLU A 362 6.86 42.97 -16.98
C GLU A 362 6.47 42.87 -18.45
N ARG A 363 5.43 43.59 -18.81
CA ARG A 363 5.10 43.93 -20.20
C ARG A 363 6.15 44.95 -20.69
N ARG A 364 7.02 44.52 -21.57
CA ARG A 364 7.63 45.41 -22.58
C ARG A 364 7.38 44.86 -23.95
#